data_b6fbab288b8d4d71ccd716ff52ffd823
#
_entry.id   b6fbab288b8d4d71ccd716ff52ffd823
#
_cell.length_a   1.000
_cell.length_b   1.000
_cell.length_c   1.000
_cell.angle_alpha   90.00
_cell.angle_beta   90.00
_cell.angle_gamma   90.00
#
_symmetry.space_group_name_H-M   'P 1'
#
loop_
_entity.id
_entity.type
_entity.pdbx_description
1 polymer ?
#
loop_
_entity_poly.entity_id
_entity_poly.type
_entity_poly.pdbx_seq_one_letter_code
_entity_poly.pdbx_strand_id
1 'polypeptide(L)'
;VIVNSRIQVKIEKMAIGGAGIARHDGLVIFVPLAAPGDELIVEVTTAKKNFAEARIVDILKPGPSRRTPPCPVANICGGCNWQQIIEPEQQKQKESLVFETIKKFNPELNFDYLPLQASPRTFRYRNRIQPKFHNGRFGFFARNSHEIVEIDDCPITEEVLTKKFPEVRQWAADKKSRELLRLEMYISENEEVRYGLITDDDDGIGFSQVNRFQNPHLLETTLNWAGDVEYPQVFDLYAGSGNFTFPLMQKYKNADVTAVELNPKLVERGRGLNKDKRLRYFMSDVESYMRRANIQSQDLVVLDPPRAGASEYIMRSLAAAGPQKIIYISCHPVSLARDLKWFFAWAQKLGKNFRLERVQTFEMFPQTDHVETIAELRVDS
;
A
#
# COMPACT_ATOMS: atom_id res chain seq x y z
N VAL A 1 15.36 -16.07 -26.30
CA VAL A 1 15.93 -16.02 -24.95
C VAL A 1 15.78 -17.40 -24.32
N ILE A 2 16.89 -17.98 -23.86
CA ILE A 2 16.96 -19.34 -23.30
C ILE A 2 17.30 -19.24 -21.80
N VAL A 3 16.73 -20.10 -20.97
CA VAL A 3 17.06 -20.18 -19.54
C VAL A 3 18.55 -20.51 -19.37
N ASN A 4 19.21 -19.89 -18.39
CA ASN A 4 20.65 -19.92 -18.13
C ASN A 4 21.53 -19.21 -19.18
N SER A 5 20.94 -18.58 -20.22
CA SER A 5 21.71 -17.71 -21.11
C SER A 5 22.06 -16.39 -20.44
N ARG A 6 23.22 -15.84 -20.76
CA ARG A 6 23.62 -14.48 -20.36
C ARG A 6 23.40 -13.53 -21.51
N ILE A 7 22.71 -12.43 -21.21
CA ILE A 7 22.39 -11.38 -22.18
C ILE A 7 22.75 -10.02 -21.58
N GLN A 8 23.12 -9.10 -22.46
CA GLN A 8 23.28 -7.69 -22.09
C GLN A 8 21.95 -6.98 -22.25
N VAL A 9 21.57 -6.20 -21.24
CA VAL A 9 20.34 -5.43 -21.24
C VAL A 9 20.56 -4.03 -20.67
N LYS A 10 19.68 -3.09 -21.04
CA LYS A 10 19.59 -1.76 -20.43
C LYS A 10 18.23 -1.61 -19.74
N ILE A 11 18.23 -1.15 -18.50
CA ILE A 11 17.01 -0.95 -17.74
C ILE A 11 16.33 0.36 -18.15
N GLU A 12 15.10 0.25 -18.64
CA GLU A 12 14.30 1.39 -19.12
C GLU A 12 13.55 2.08 -17.98
N LYS A 13 12.86 1.30 -17.15
CA LYS A 13 12.02 1.76 -16.04
C LYS A 13 11.77 0.65 -15.04
N MET A 14 11.01 0.95 -13.98
CA MET A 14 10.63 -0.03 -12.97
C MET A 14 9.24 -0.61 -13.24
N ALA A 15 9.01 -1.84 -12.78
CA ALA A 15 7.73 -2.53 -12.81
C ALA A 15 7.06 -2.51 -11.43
N ILE A 16 5.73 -2.69 -11.41
CA ILE A 16 5.00 -3.12 -10.21
C ILE A 16 5.58 -4.48 -9.78
N GLY A 17 5.88 -4.63 -8.48
CA GLY A 17 6.64 -5.77 -7.96
C GLY A 17 8.14 -5.49 -7.82
N GLY A 18 8.59 -4.29 -8.22
CA GLY A 18 9.90 -3.73 -7.91
C GLY A 18 11.04 -4.14 -8.82
N ALA A 19 10.80 -4.95 -9.86
CA ALA A 19 11.83 -5.32 -10.83
C ALA A 19 12.06 -4.21 -11.86
N GLY A 20 13.31 -4.05 -12.34
CA GLY A 20 13.60 -3.26 -13.52
C GLY A 20 13.05 -3.92 -14.78
N ILE A 21 12.63 -3.14 -15.74
CA ILE A 21 12.18 -3.57 -17.06
C ILE A 21 13.28 -3.27 -18.07
N ALA A 22 13.67 -4.28 -18.83
CA ALA A 22 14.48 -4.17 -20.04
C ALA A 22 13.79 -4.88 -21.21
N ARG A 23 14.30 -4.68 -22.42
CA ARG A 23 13.87 -5.41 -23.62
C ARG A 23 15.06 -6.05 -24.29
N HIS A 24 14.86 -7.28 -24.77
CA HIS A 24 15.85 -7.99 -25.56
C HIS A 24 15.12 -8.79 -26.65
N ASP A 25 15.42 -8.50 -27.93
CA ASP A 25 14.76 -9.09 -29.11
C ASP A 25 13.21 -9.02 -29.03
N GLY A 26 12.69 -7.88 -28.56
CA GLY A 26 11.25 -7.63 -28.41
C GLY A 26 10.62 -8.26 -27.16
N LEU A 27 11.33 -9.12 -26.43
CA LEU A 27 10.86 -9.72 -25.19
C LEU A 27 11.11 -8.81 -23.98
N VAL A 28 10.14 -8.72 -23.08
CA VAL A 28 10.29 -8.00 -21.80
C VAL A 28 11.10 -8.84 -20.83
N ILE A 29 12.13 -8.24 -20.23
CA ILE A 29 12.99 -8.88 -19.24
C ILE A 29 12.80 -8.17 -17.90
N PHE A 30 12.38 -8.90 -16.87
CA PHE A 30 12.27 -8.40 -15.50
C PHE A 30 13.55 -8.71 -14.72
N VAL A 31 14.17 -7.68 -14.16
CA VAL A 31 15.45 -7.77 -13.45
C VAL A 31 15.31 -7.20 -12.04
N PRO A 32 15.15 -8.02 -11.01
CA PRO A 32 15.15 -7.57 -9.62
C PRO A 32 16.45 -6.83 -9.25
N LEU A 33 16.35 -5.85 -8.32
CA LEU A 33 17.49 -5.06 -7.83
C LEU A 33 18.22 -4.21 -8.87
N ALA A 34 17.65 -4.06 -10.06
CA ALA A 34 18.14 -3.12 -11.05
C ALA A 34 17.67 -1.69 -10.75
N ALA A 35 18.32 -0.70 -11.35
CA ALA A 35 17.93 0.71 -11.31
C ALA A 35 17.76 1.24 -12.75
N PRO A 36 16.89 2.25 -12.99
CA PRO A 36 16.74 2.86 -14.30
C PRO A 36 18.06 3.36 -14.87
N GLY A 37 18.32 3.02 -16.13
CA GLY A 37 19.55 3.39 -16.84
C GLY A 37 20.73 2.45 -16.65
N ASP A 38 20.64 1.43 -15.79
CA ASP A 38 21.67 0.42 -15.66
C ASP A 38 21.90 -0.32 -16.97
N GLU A 39 23.18 -0.54 -17.32
CA GLU A 39 23.61 -1.49 -18.37
C GLU A 39 24.20 -2.72 -17.67
N LEU A 40 23.56 -3.87 -17.90
CA LEU A 40 23.78 -5.08 -17.10
C LEU A 40 24.10 -6.28 -17.99
N ILE A 41 24.93 -7.19 -17.48
CA ILE A 41 24.88 -8.60 -17.89
C ILE A 41 23.92 -9.31 -16.92
N VAL A 42 22.89 -9.94 -17.48
CA VAL A 42 21.91 -10.69 -16.71
C VAL A 42 21.87 -12.15 -17.16
N GLU A 43 21.58 -13.06 -16.23
CA GLU A 43 21.35 -14.47 -16.51
C GLU A 43 19.86 -14.76 -16.40
N VAL A 44 19.29 -15.30 -17.45
CA VAL A 44 17.87 -15.63 -17.54
C VAL A 44 17.54 -16.80 -16.60
N THR A 45 16.65 -16.56 -15.65
CA THR A 45 16.21 -17.56 -14.67
C THR A 45 14.90 -18.23 -15.06
N THR A 46 14.02 -17.49 -15.76
CA THR A 46 12.72 -17.98 -16.23
C THR A 46 12.46 -17.40 -17.63
N ALA A 47 11.98 -18.23 -18.56
CA ALA A 47 11.54 -17.79 -19.88
C ALA A 47 10.09 -18.20 -20.13
N LYS A 48 9.24 -17.23 -20.46
CA LYS A 48 7.83 -17.41 -20.83
C LYS A 48 7.62 -16.86 -22.25
N LYS A 49 6.45 -17.10 -22.84
CA LYS A 49 6.12 -16.65 -24.20
C LYS A 49 6.25 -15.11 -24.36
N ASN A 50 5.86 -14.33 -23.36
CA ASN A 50 5.74 -12.88 -23.46
C ASN A 50 6.74 -12.11 -22.57
N PHE A 51 7.47 -12.79 -21.69
CA PHE A 51 8.46 -12.17 -20.81
C PHE A 51 9.48 -13.19 -20.31
N ALA A 52 10.59 -12.69 -19.80
CA ALA A 52 11.55 -13.49 -19.04
C ALA A 52 11.88 -12.80 -17.70
N GLU A 53 12.37 -13.58 -16.74
CA GLU A 53 12.96 -13.09 -15.51
C GLU A 53 14.45 -13.39 -15.55
N ALA A 54 15.24 -12.48 -15.01
CA ALA A 54 16.69 -12.63 -15.01
C ALA A 54 17.29 -12.08 -13.72
N ARG A 55 18.46 -12.60 -13.33
CA ARG A 55 19.24 -12.07 -12.20
C ARG A 55 20.44 -11.30 -12.71
N ILE A 56 20.87 -10.28 -12.00
CA ILE A 56 22.09 -9.52 -12.30
C ILE A 56 23.31 -10.42 -12.09
N VAL A 57 24.17 -10.48 -13.10
CA VAL A 57 25.48 -11.13 -13.03
C VAL A 57 26.58 -10.07 -12.87
N ASP A 58 26.49 -8.99 -13.66
CA ASP A 58 27.45 -7.90 -13.62
C ASP A 58 26.76 -6.57 -13.95
N ILE A 59 27.29 -5.48 -13.40
CA ILE A 59 26.86 -4.11 -13.70
C ILE A 59 27.95 -3.47 -14.55
N LEU A 60 27.74 -3.45 -15.87
CA LEU A 60 28.70 -2.87 -16.81
C LEU A 60 28.81 -1.36 -16.65
N LYS A 61 27.64 -0.71 -16.44
CA LYS A 61 27.54 0.72 -16.23
C LYS A 61 26.36 1.01 -15.32
N PRO A 62 26.59 1.57 -14.11
CA PRO A 62 25.49 1.96 -13.23
C PRO A 62 24.68 3.09 -13.85
N GLY A 63 23.36 3.03 -13.74
CA GLY A 63 22.46 4.11 -14.10
C GLY A 63 22.66 5.34 -13.21
N PRO A 64 22.22 6.54 -13.64
CA PRO A 64 22.45 7.79 -12.92
C PRO A 64 21.76 7.83 -11.55
N SER A 65 20.73 7.02 -11.34
CA SER A 65 19.98 6.93 -10.10
C SER A 65 20.40 5.77 -9.20
N ARG A 66 21.38 4.97 -9.62
CA ARG A 66 21.87 3.85 -8.81
C ARG A 66 22.75 4.34 -7.67
N ARG A 67 22.55 3.77 -6.49
CA ARG A 67 23.43 3.94 -5.32
C ARG A 67 23.75 2.59 -4.66
N THR A 68 24.74 2.60 -3.77
CA THR A 68 24.94 1.50 -2.81
C THR A 68 23.80 1.53 -1.78
N PRO A 69 23.06 0.43 -1.58
CA PRO A 69 22.03 0.36 -0.55
C PRO A 69 22.58 0.66 0.85
N PRO A 70 21.95 1.52 1.66
CA PRO A 70 22.38 1.75 3.04
C PRO A 70 22.23 0.54 3.97
N CYS A 71 21.30 -0.36 3.66
CA CYS A 71 21.10 -1.59 4.43
C CYS A 71 22.08 -2.68 3.95
N PRO A 72 22.92 -3.28 4.83
CA PRO A 72 23.90 -4.27 4.43
C PRO A 72 23.28 -5.57 3.87
N VAL A 73 22.04 -5.85 4.22
CA VAL A 73 21.30 -7.05 3.77
C VAL A 73 20.25 -6.76 2.69
N ALA A 74 20.23 -5.57 2.11
CA ALA A 74 19.23 -5.15 1.13
C ALA A 74 19.15 -6.06 -0.10
N ASN A 75 20.28 -6.67 -0.50
CA ASN A 75 20.35 -7.58 -1.65
C ASN A 75 19.72 -8.95 -1.38
N ILE A 76 19.55 -9.33 -0.11
CA ILE A 76 19.06 -10.64 0.31
C ILE A 76 17.69 -10.55 0.95
N CYS A 77 17.49 -9.58 1.87
CA CYS A 77 16.25 -9.38 2.60
C CYS A 77 15.09 -9.03 1.66
N GLY A 78 13.90 -9.64 1.90
CA GLY A 78 12.68 -9.40 1.14
C GLY A 78 11.92 -8.11 1.50
N GLY A 79 12.37 -7.36 2.52
CA GLY A 79 11.62 -6.21 3.04
C GLY A 79 11.70 -4.94 2.19
N CYS A 80 12.79 -4.74 1.44
CA CYS A 80 13.01 -3.58 0.56
C CYS A 80 13.48 -4.05 -0.81
N ASN A 81 12.98 -3.41 -1.87
CA ASN A 81 13.36 -3.78 -3.25
C ASN A 81 13.92 -2.62 -4.06
N TRP A 82 13.98 -1.39 -3.50
CA TRP A 82 14.44 -0.18 -4.19
C TRP A 82 15.53 0.61 -3.46
N GLN A 83 16.18 0.06 -2.44
CA GLN A 83 17.27 0.78 -1.75
C GLN A 83 18.49 1.10 -2.63
N GLN A 84 18.65 0.40 -3.75
CA GLN A 84 19.66 0.68 -4.77
C GLN A 84 19.33 1.90 -5.67
N ILE A 85 18.14 2.49 -5.53
CA ILE A 85 17.67 3.66 -6.29
C ILE A 85 17.59 4.87 -5.35
N ILE A 86 18.06 6.04 -5.78
CA ILE A 86 17.92 7.28 -5.02
C ILE A 86 16.45 7.71 -4.93
N GLU A 87 16.07 8.39 -3.85
CA GLU A 87 14.68 8.73 -3.54
C GLU A 87 13.96 9.53 -4.63
N PRO A 88 14.57 10.55 -5.26
CA PRO A 88 13.89 11.30 -6.34
C PRO A 88 13.49 10.39 -7.51
N GLU A 89 14.30 9.38 -7.84
CA GLU A 89 13.96 8.45 -8.90
C GLU A 89 12.90 7.43 -8.44
N GLN A 90 12.95 6.97 -7.17
CA GLN A 90 11.88 6.13 -6.61
C GLN A 90 10.52 6.84 -6.72
N GLN A 91 10.45 8.12 -6.38
CA GLN A 91 9.24 8.94 -6.45
C GLN A 91 8.72 9.07 -7.89
N LYS A 92 9.60 9.41 -8.83
CA LYS A 92 9.27 9.49 -10.25
C LYS A 92 8.74 8.17 -10.80
N GLN A 93 9.38 7.04 -10.46
CA GLN A 93 8.92 5.72 -10.89
C GLN A 93 7.56 5.37 -10.28
N LYS A 94 7.30 5.70 -9.01
CA LYS A 94 5.99 5.51 -8.37
C LYS A 94 4.89 6.31 -9.06
N GLU A 95 5.13 7.57 -9.38
CA GLU A 95 4.20 8.40 -10.15
C GLU A 95 3.87 7.77 -11.50
N SER A 96 4.91 7.39 -12.26
CA SER A 96 4.74 6.76 -13.57
C SER A 96 3.95 5.46 -13.48
N LEU A 97 4.25 4.61 -12.50
CA LEU A 97 3.55 3.33 -12.29
C LEU A 97 2.04 3.52 -12.07
N VAL A 98 1.66 4.48 -11.22
CA VAL A 98 0.25 4.77 -10.95
C VAL A 98 -0.43 5.35 -12.20
N PHE A 99 0.14 6.42 -12.75
CA PHE A 99 -0.44 7.10 -13.92
C PHE A 99 -0.59 6.17 -15.13
N GLU A 100 0.49 5.48 -15.51
CA GLU A 100 0.47 4.57 -16.66
C GLU A 100 -0.51 3.41 -16.44
N THR A 101 -0.64 2.91 -15.20
CA THR A 101 -1.57 1.83 -14.91
C THR A 101 -3.02 2.29 -15.02
N ILE A 102 -3.37 3.45 -14.47
CA ILE A 102 -4.73 4.00 -14.63
C ILE A 102 -5.05 4.22 -16.10
N LYS A 103 -4.15 4.86 -16.86
CA LYS A 103 -4.34 5.12 -18.29
C LYS A 103 -4.42 3.85 -19.15
N LYS A 104 -3.69 2.80 -18.77
CA LYS A 104 -3.75 1.50 -19.47
C LYS A 104 -5.12 0.84 -19.36
N PHE A 105 -5.75 0.91 -18.19
CA PHE A 105 -7.07 0.31 -17.95
C PHE A 105 -8.21 1.22 -18.40
N ASN A 106 -8.00 2.53 -18.38
CA ASN A 106 -8.99 3.59 -18.60
C ASN A 106 -8.38 4.69 -19.50
N PRO A 107 -8.11 4.42 -20.79
CA PRO A 107 -7.41 5.36 -21.67
C PRO A 107 -8.18 6.67 -21.87
N GLU A 108 -9.51 6.63 -21.82
CA GLU A 108 -10.41 7.79 -22.02
C GLU A 108 -10.58 8.66 -20.79
N LEU A 109 -10.23 8.22 -19.59
CA LEU A 109 -10.37 9.04 -18.41
C LEU A 109 -9.40 10.23 -18.43
N ASN A 110 -9.93 11.43 -18.29
CA ASN A 110 -9.16 12.64 -18.04
C ASN A 110 -9.27 12.98 -16.56
N PHE A 111 -8.14 13.32 -15.95
CA PHE A 111 -8.06 13.69 -14.55
C PHE A 111 -6.79 14.51 -14.27
N ASP A 112 -6.85 15.32 -13.24
CA ASP A 112 -5.66 16.02 -12.74
C ASP A 112 -4.78 15.02 -11.99
N TYR A 113 -3.54 14.82 -12.47
CA TYR A 113 -2.55 14.01 -11.76
C TYR A 113 -1.63 14.94 -10.97
N LEU A 114 -1.83 14.97 -9.64
CA LEU A 114 -1.07 15.86 -8.77
C LEU A 114 0.32 15.27 -8.46
N PRO A 115 1.33 16.13 -8.20
CA PRO A 115 2.65 15.67 -7.81
C PRO A 115 2.60 14.73 -6.59
N LEU A 116 3.49 13.74 -6.58
CA LEU A 116 3.60 12.80 -5.47
C LEU A 116 3.89 13.55 -4.16
N GLN A 117 3.14 13.17 -3.12
CA GLN A 117 3.43 13.62 -1.75
C GLN A 117 4.56 12.77 -1.17
N ALA A 118 5.76 13.34 -1.13
CA ALA A 118 6.94 12.67 -0.59
C ALA A 118 6.80 12.40 0.91
N SER A 119 7.37 11.29 1.37
CA SER A 119 7.42 10.98 2.81
C SER A 119 8.36 11.95 3.53
N PRO A 120 8.00 12.49 4.71
CA PRO A 120 8.90 13.30 5.52
C PRO A 120 10.18 12.56 5.95
N ARG A 121 10.11 11.22 5.96
CA ARG A 121 11.24 10.34 6.27
C ARG A 121 11.32 9.23 5.25
N THR A 122 12.48 9.02 4.67
CA THR A 122 12.75 7.92 3.72
C THR A 122 13.37 6.70 4.38
N PHE A 123 13.92 6.90 5.59
CA PHE A 123 14.39 5.88 6.52
C PHE A 123 13.81 6.16 7.91
N ARG A 124 13.88 5.17 8.81
CA ARG A 124 13.38 5.28 10.20
C ARG A 124 11.92 5.76 10.28
N TYR A 125 11.11 5.36 9.32
CA TYR A 125 9.69 5.75 9.25
C TYR A 125 8.73 4.68 9.73
N ARG A 126 9.16 3.39 9.70
CA ARG A 126 8.26 2.26 9.90
C ARG A 126 8.05 2.00 11.38
N ASN A 127 6.83 2.21 11.86
CA ASN A 127 6.41 2.07 13.26
C ASN A 127 5.87 0.68 13.62
N ARG A 128 5.79 -0.24 12.64
CA ARG A 128 5.29 -1.62 12.82
C ARG A 128 6.02 -2.58 11.90
N ILE A 129 6.50 -3.67 12.46
CA ILE A 129 7.24 -4.71 11.74
C ILE A 129 6.82 -6.10 12.22
N GLN A 130 7.04 -7.09 11.36
CA GLN A 130 6.74 -8.49 11.65
C GLN A 130 7.98 -9.37 11.44
N PRO A 131 8.96 -9.34 12.35
CA PRO A 131 10.12 -10.21 12.27
C PRO A 131 9.73 -11.67 12.49
N LYS A 132 10.65 -12.56 12.16
CA LYS A 132 10.55 -13.99 12.33
C LYS A 132 11.64 -14.46 13.28
N PHE A 133 11.37 -15.53 14.04
CA PHE A 133 12.34 -16.18 14.86
C PHE A 133 12.27 -17.70 14.67
N HIS A 134 13.39 -18.34 14.39
CA HIS A 134 13.49 -19.79 14.27
C HIS A 134 14.94 -20.24 14.46
N ASN A 135 15.16 -21.28 15.25
CA ASN A 135 16.49 -21.86 15.50
C ASN A 135 17.56 -20.82 15.90
N GLY A 136 17.21 -19.89 16.79
CA GLY A 136 18.10 -18.83 17.26
C GLY A 136 18.26 -17.63 16.31
N ARG A 137 17.76 -17.72 15.08
CA ARG A 137 17.84 -16.65 14.06
C ARG A 137 16.64 -15.72 14.17
N PHE A 138 16.90 -14.41 14.28
CA PHE A 138 15.91 -13.35 14.33
C PHE A 138 16.07 -12.41 13.13
N GLY A 139 15.00 -12.16 12.40
CA GLY A 139 15.07 -11.29 11.23
C GLY A 139 13.85 -11.32 10.33
N PHE A 140 14.06 -11.09 9.05
CA PHE A 140 13.02 -11.13 8.02
C PHE A 140 13.30 -12.22 7.00
N PHE A 141 12.28 -12.65 6.26
CA PHE A 141 12.48 -13.61 5.18
C PHE A 141 13.36 -13.03 4.06
N ALA A 142 14.21 -13.86 3.51
CA ALA A 142 14.91 -13.58 2.27
C ALA A 142 13.89 -13.43 1.12
N ARG A 143 14.31 -12.74 0.07
CA ARG A 143 13.48 -12.53 -1.13
C ARG A 143 13.08 -13.86 -1.75
N ASN A 144 11.78 -14.05 -1.98
CA ASN A 144 11.19 -15.28 -2.54
C ASN A 144 11.60 -16.56 -1.78
N SER A 145 11.80 -16.47 -0.47
CA SER A 145 12.23 -17.58 0.36
C SER A 145 11.60 -17.49 1.76
N HIS A 146 11.64 -18.61 2.50
CA HIS A 146 11.31 -18.66 3.93
C HIS A 146 12.56 -18.73 4.82
N GLU A 147 13.75 -18.54 4.25
CA GLU A 147 14.97 -18.41 5.04
C GLU A 147 14.99 -17.06 5.76
N ILE A 148 15.41 -17.08 7.03
CA ILE A 148 15.54 -15.87 7.84
C ILE A 148 16.89 -15.22 7.55
N VAL A 149 16.85 -13.97 7.07
CA VAL A 149 17.99 -13.07 7.03
C VAL A 149 18.10 -12.43 8.39
N GLU A 150 19.18 -12.73 9.11
CA GLU A 150 19.43 -12.17 10.44
C GLU A 150 19.70 -10.68 10.36
N ILE A 151 19.18 -9.94 11.33
CA ILE A 151 19.35 -8.49 11.41
C ILE A 151 19.62 -8.07 12.86
N ASP A 152 20.51 -7.12 13.02
CA ASP A 152 20.71 -6.38 14.27
C ASP A 152 20.12 -4.98 14.21
N ASP A 153 19.88 -4.48 13.00
CA ASP A 153 19.21 -3.21 12.73
C ASP A 153 18.41 -3.29 11.42
N CYS A 154 17.39 -2.44 11.29
CA CYS A 154 16.63 -2.27 10.07
C CYS A 154 16.49 -0.77 9.76
N PRO A 155 17.19 -0.24 8.73
CA PRO A 155 17.25 1.19 8.47
C PRO A 155 15.91 1.86 8.21
N ILE A 156 14.88 1.12 7.73
CA ILE A 156 13.54 1.70 7.53
C ILE A 156 12.67 1.69 8.80
N THR A 157 13.02 0.88 9.80
CA THR A 157 12.29 0.77 11.07
C THR A 157 12.69 1.87 12.03
N GLU A 158 11.76 2.45 12.77
CA GLU A 158 12.05 3.46 13.79
C GLU A 158 13.03 2.92 14.83
N GLU A 159 13.98 3.74 15.25
CA GLU A 159 15.08 3.33 16.14
C GLU A 159 14.61 2.77 17.48
N VAL A 160 13.51 3.29 18.01
CA VAL A 160 12.91 2.81 19.26
C VAL A 160 12.52 1.33 19.17
N LEU A 161 12.09 0.86 17.99
CA LEU A 161 11.82 -0.56 17.73
C LEU A 161 13.11 -1.36 17.59
N THR A 162 14.08 -0.86 16.80
CA THR A 162 15.31 -1.62 16.55
C THR A 162 16.17 -1.76 17.81
N LYS A 163 16.14 -0.78 18.70
CA LYS A 163 16.77 -0.87 20.03
C LYS A 163 16.22 -2.01 20.90
N LYS A 164 15.01 -2.48 20.61
CA LYS A 164 14.38 -3.62 21.31
C LYS A 164 14.69 -4.98 20.67
N PHE A 165 15.39 -5.04 19.56
CA PHE A 165 15.70 -6.32 18.89
C PHE A 165 16.43 -7.33 19.80
N PRO A 166 17.47 -6.95 20.60
CA PRO A 166 18.11 -7.90 21.50
C PRO A 166 17.14 -8.49 22.55
N GLU A 167 16.29 -7.64 23.13
CA GLU A 167 15.27 -8.05 24.13
C GLU A 167 14.25 -9.01 23.50
N VAL A 168 13.73 -8.67 22.31
CA VAL A 168 12.72 -9.48 21.61
C VAL A 168 13.30 -10.80 21.12
N ARG A 169 14.56 -10.80 20.66
CA ARG A 169 15.29 -12.02 20.27
C ARG A 169 15.41 -12.98 21.47
N GLN A 170 15.80 -12.46 22.64
CA GLN A 170 15.90 -13.27 23.85
C GLN A 170 14.52 -13.78 24.30
N TRP A 171 13.52 -12.92 24.32
CA TRP A 171 12.13 -13.28 24.66
C TRP A 171 11.59 -14.39 23.73
N ALA A 172 11.87 -14.31 22.43
CA ALA A 172 11.48 -15.35 21.47
C ALA A 172 12.23 -16.67 21.69
N ALA A 173 13.53 -16.60 22.04
CA ALA A 173 14.35 -17.78 22.36
C ALA A 173 13.82 -18.52 23.61
N ASP A 174 13.38 -17.77 24.63
CA ASP A 174 12.84 -18.29 25.89
C ASP A 174 11.52 -19.07 25.69
N LYS A 175 10.83 -18.89 24.56
CA LYS A 175 9.64 -19.68 24.19
C LYS A 175 9.98 -21.14 23.89
N LYS A 176 11.25 -21.46 23.62
CA LYS A 176 11.76 -22.82 23.32
C LYS A 176 10.96 -23.55 22.23
N SER A 177 10.37 -22.78 21.29
CA SER A 177 9.58 -23.33 20.20
C SER A 177 10.49 -24.00 19.17
N ARG A 178 10.06 -25.15 18.66
CA ARG A 178 10.67 -25.80 17.50
C ARG A 178 10.10 -25.29 16.17
N GLU A 179 9.00 -24.54 16.24
CA GLU A 179 8.31 -23.97 15.08
C GLU A 179 8.78 -22.55 14.81
N LEU A 180 8.54 -22.09 13.58
CA LEU A 180 8.75 -20.71 13.18
C LEU A 180 7.82 -19.79 14.00
N LEU A 181 8.39 -18.89 14.77
CA LEU A 181 7.63 -17.84 15.45
C LEU A 181 7.45 -16.64 14.52
N ARG A 182 6.21 -16.23 14.32
CA ARG A 182 5.83 -14.99 13.66
C ARG A 182 5.63 -13.94 14.75
N LEU A 183 6.45 -12.91 14.73
CA LEU A 183 6.44 -11.87 15.75
C LEU A 183 5.82 -10.59 15.19
N GLU A 184 5.23 -9.79 16.04
CA GLU A 184 4.85 -8.42 15.74
C GLU A 184 5.52 -7.49 16.72
N MET A 185 6.04 -6.37 16.22
CA MET A 185 6.55 -5.26 17.02
C MET A 185 5.97 -3.96 16.48
N TYR A 186 5.49 -3.09 17.36
CA TYR A 186 4.89 -1.81 16.96
C TYR A 186 5.02 -0.77 18.07
N ILE A 187 4.85 0.50 17.69
CA ILE A 187 4.76 1.63 18.62
C ILE A 187 3.28 1.88 18.89
N SER A 188 2.89 1.82 20.15
CA SER A 188 1.52 2.08 20.59
C SER A 188 1.19 3.58 20.54
N GLU A 189 -0.08 3.93 20.76
CA GLU A 189 -0.53 5.33 20.84
C GLU A 189 0.15 6.11 21.98
N ASN A 190 0.57 5.42 23.04
CA ASN A 190 1.30 6.00 24.16
C ASN A 190 2.82 6.05 23.93
N GLU A 191 3.29 5.93 22.68
CA GLU A 191 4.72 5.90 22.30
C GLU A 191 5.52 4.74 22.94
N GLU A 192 4.86 3.69 23.43
CA GLU A 192 5.50 2.52 24.00
C GLU A 192 5.71 1.44 22.93
N VAL A 193 6.88 0.79 22.98
CA VAL A 193 7.12 -0.41 22.16
C VAL A 193 6.35 -1.59 22.73
N ARG A 194 5.52 -2.18 21.88
CA ARG A 194 4.81 -3.42 22.18
C ARG A 194 5.28 -4.52 21.21
N TYR A 195 5.30 -5.76 21.70
CA TYR A 195 5.63 -6.91 20.86
C TYR A 195 4.91 -8.16 21.35
N GLY A 196 4.69 -9.11 20.44
CA GLY A 196 3.99 -10.35 20.74
C GLY A 196 4.10 -11.36 19.59
N LEU A 197 3.48 -12.52 19.78
CA LEU A 197 3.31 -13.53 18.75
C LEU A 197 2.09 -13.20 17.90
N ILE A 198 2.21 -13.42 16.59
CA ILE A 198 1.08 -13.51 15.68
C ILE A 198 0.70 -14.98 15.63
N THR A 199 -0.53 -15.31 16.02
CA THR A 199 -1.11 -16.66 15.91
C THR A 199 -2.11 -16.70 14.77
N ASP A 200 -2.47 -17.89 14.30
CA ASP A 200 -3.44 -18.04 13.21
C ASP A 200 -4.85 -17.54 13.60
N ASP A 201 -5.14 -17.54 14.90
CA ASP A 201 -6.38 -16.99 15.46
C ASP A 201 -6.30 -15.49 15.78
N ASP A 202 -5.13 -14.88 15.62
CA ASP A 202 -4.86 -13.49 15.96
C ASP A 202 -4.00 -12.82 14.88
N ASP A 203 -4.64 -12.04 14.01
CA ASP A 203 -3.97 -11.25 12.97
C ASP A 203 -3.07 -10.14 13.54
N GLY A 204 -2.78 -10.18 14.85
CA GLY A 204 -2.06 -9.15 15.58
C GLY A 204 -2.99 -8.03 16.04
N ILE A 205 -2.41 -6.86 16.34
CA ILE A 205 -3.12 -5.75 16.98
C ILE A 205 -3.98 -4.93 16.01
N GLY A 206 -4.27 -5.51 14.85
CA GLY A 206 -5.06 -4.87 13.81
C GLY A 206 -4.24 -3.93 12.91
N PHE A 207 -4.89 -3.42 11.88
CA PHE A 207 -4.25 -2.53 10.91
C PHE A 207 -4.03 -1.14 11.52
N SER A 208 -2.82 -0.59 11.33
CA SER A 208 -2.49 0.83 11.49
C SER A 208 -1.53 1.22 10.38
N GLN A 209 -1.59 2.48 9.94
CA GLN A 209 -0.65 2.98 8.93
C GLN A 209 0.79 2.87 9.45
N VAL A 210 1.65 2.19 8.68
CA VAL A 210 3.02 1.85 9.10
C VAL A 210 3.98 3.04 9.06
N ASN A 211 3.60 4.13 8.40
CA ASN A 211 4.36 5.38 8.32
C ASN A 211 3.54 6.50 8.97
N ARG A 212 3.72 6.68 10.27
CA ARG A 212 3.01 7.69 11.04
C ARG A 212 3.40 9.13 10.68
N PHE A 213 4.50 9.32 9.95
CA PHE A 213 4.92 10.64 9.48
C PHE A 213 4.22 11.03 8.17
N GLN A 214 3.83 10.06 7.35
CA GLN A 214 3.12 10.28 6.10
C GLN A 214 1.60 10.25 6.26
N ASN A 215 1.07 9.49 7.24
CA ASN A 215 -0.36 9.38 7.47
C ASN A 215 -1.08 10.73 7.69
N PRO A 216 -0.52 11.71 8.42
CA PRO A 216 -1.15 13.04 8.53
C PRO A 216 -1.38 13.73 7.18
N HIS A 217 -0.45 13.63 6.24
CA HIS A 217 -0.62 14.19 4.88
C HIS A 217 -1.70 13.47 4.09
N LEU A 218 -1.79 12.14 4.24
CA LEU A 218 -2.86 11.34 3.64
C LEU A 218 -4.25 11.76 4.18
N LEU A 219 -4.36 11.92 5.50
CA LEU A 219 -5.58 12.38 6.16
C LEU A 219 -5.95 13.82 5.76
N GLU A 220 -5.00 14.74 5.81
CA GLU A 220 -5.21 16.14 5.42
C GLU A 220 -5.70 16.24 3.96
N THR A 221 -5.06 15.52 3.05
CA THR A 221 -5.50 15.50 1.64
C THR A 221 -6.89 14.92 1.50
N THR A 222 -7.20 13.82 2.18
CA THR A 222 -8.54 13.21 2.17
C THR A 222 -9.60 14.21 2.65
N LEU A 223 -9.35 14.91 3.76
CA LEU A 223 -10.27 15.92 4.30
C LEU A 223 -10.41 17.13 3.38
N ASN A 224 -9.31 17.61 2.78
CA ASN A 224 -9.33 18.73 1.85
C ASN A 224 -10.10 18.38 0.57
N TRP A 225 -9.94 17.15 0.06
CA TRP A 225 -10.65 16.71 -1.13
C TRP A 225 -12.13 16.40 -0.85
N ALA A 226 -12.45 15.95 0.35
CA ALA A 226 -13.83 15.85 0.79
C ALA A 226 -14.54 17.22 0.70
N GLY A 227 -13.82 18.32 0.93
CA GLY A 227 -14.30 19.69 0.76
C GLY A 227 -15.04 20.22 1.98
N ASP A 228 -15.54 21.46 1.88
CA ASP A 228 -16.24 22.15 2.97
C ASP A 228 -17.77 22.16 2.78
N VAL A 229 -18.27 21.23 1.97
CA VAL A 229 -19.72 21.03 1.74
C VAL A 229 -20.27 20.23 2.90
N GLU A 230 -21.46 20.59 3.41
CA GLU A 230 -22.15 19.77 4.39
C GLU A 230 -22.70 18.49 3.72
N TYR A 231 -22.42 17.35 4.31
CA TYR A 231 -22.97 16.06 3.92
C TYR A 231 -23.96 15.59 4.99
N PRO A 232 -25.15 15.09 4.62
CA PRO A 232 -26.05 14.50 5.61
C PRO A 232 -25.51 13.20 6.18
N GLN A 233 -24.82 12.39 5.36
CA GLN A 233 -24.16 11.18 5.79
C GLN A 233 -22.76 11.07 5.18
N VAL A 234 -21.84 10.49 5.97
CA VAL A 234 -20.49 10.15 5.56
C VAL A 234 -20.29 8.66 5.79
N PHE A 235 -19.86 7.95 4.77
CA PHE A 235 -19.55 6.54 4.84
C PHE A 235 -18.04 6.34 4.79
N ASP A 236 -17.49 5.58 5.76
CA ASP A 236 -16.11 5.12 5.78
C ASP A 236 -16.13 3.59 5.62
N LEU A 237 -15.83 3.13 4.41
CA LEU A 237 -15.86 1.72 4.05
C LEU A 237 -14.45 1.13 4.15
N TYR A 238 -14.32 0.00 4.83
CA TYR A 238 -13.04 -0.58 5.28
C TYR A 238 -12.37 0.29 6.36
N ALA A 239 -13.15 0.73 7.32
CA ALA A 239 -12.80 1.79 8.26
C ALA A 239 -11.63 1.47 9.21
N GLY A 240 -11.22 0.20 9.30
CA GLY A 240 -10.23 -0.23 10.29
C GLY A 240 -10.67 0.14 11.71
N SER A 241 -9.78 0.75 12.49
CA SER A 241 -10.12 1.31 13.82
C SER A 241 -10.50 2.79 13.77
N GLY A 242 -10.73 3.39 12.59
CA GLY A 242 -11.23 4.74 12.43
C GLY A 242 -10.22 5.78 11.97
N ASN A 243 -9.18 5.39 11.22
CA ASN A 243 -8.15 6.30 10.71
C ASN A 243 -8.76 7.50 9.95
N PHE A 244 -9.75 7.26 9.09
CA PHE A 244 -10.48 8.29 8.37
C PHE A 244 -11.78 8.68 9.09
N THR A 245 -12.46 7.74 9.75
CA THR A 245 -13.73 7.95 10.45
C THR A 245 -13.70 9.14 11.40
N PHE A 246 -12.72 9.19 12.30
CA PHE A 246 -12.70 10.24 13.34
C PHE A 246 -12.35 11.63 12.81
N PRO A 247 -11.36 11.81 11.92
CA PRO A 247 -11.13 13.11 11.28
C PRO A 247 -12.34 13.60 10.47
N LEU A 248 -13.05 12.72 9.75
CA LEU A 248 -14.27 13.06 9.03
C LEU A 248 -15.38 13.51 9.98
N MET A 249 -15.57 12.82 11.12
CA MET A 249 -16.54 13.24 12.15
C MET A 249 -16.21 14.61 12.75
N GLN A 250 -14.93 14.91 12.94
CA GLN A 250 -14.50 16.22 13.45
C GLN A 250 -14.76 17.33 12.46
N LYS A 251 -14.58 17.05 11.15
CA LYS A 251 -14.85 18.02 10.08
C LYS A 251 -16.34 18.24 9.89
N TYR A 252 -17.15 17.19 9.78
CA TYR A 252 -18.58 17.24 9.47
C TYR A 252 -19.42 17.05 10.74
N LYS A 253 -19.58 18.13 11.49
CA LYS A 253 -20.23 18.08 12.83
C LYS A 253 -21.71 17.76 12.79
N ASN A 254 -22.37 17.97 11.65
CA ASN A 254 -23.81 17.75 11.48
C ASN A 254 -24.12 16.43 10.75
N ALA A 255 -23.10 15.74 10.23
CA ALA A 255 -23.29 14.49 9.50
C ALA A 255 -23.46 13.29 10.43
N ASP A 256 -24.29 12.35 10.06
CA ASP A 256 -24.24 10.99 10.56
C ASP A 256 -23.05 10.26 9.90
N VAL A 257 -22.26 9.53 10.67
CA VAL A 257 -21.07 8.81 10.16
C VAL A 257 -21.27 7.31 10.31
N THR A 258 -21.13 6.61 9.21
CA THR A 258 -21.20 5.16 9.17
C THR A 258 -19.83 4.58 8.82
N ALA A 259 -19.24 3.82 9.75
CA ALA A 259 -18.01 3.08 9.56
C ALA A 259 -18.30 1.58 9.39
N VAL A 260 -17.73 0.95 8.37
CA VAL A 260 -17.92 -0.48 8.08
C VAL A 260 -16.57 -1.17 8.08
N GLU A 261 -16.42 -2.18 8.92
CA GLU A 261 -15.19 -2.95 9.08
C GLU A 261 -15.54 -4.42 9.38
N LEU A 262 -14.75 -5.35 8.82
CA LEU A 262 -14.96 -6.78 9.00
C LEU A 262 -14.33 -7.30 10.30
N ASN A 263 -13.14 -6.79 10.64
CA ASN A 263 -12.37 -7.29 11.78
C ASN A 263 -12.99 -6.87 13.12
N PRO A 264 -13.47 -7.81 13.96
CA PRO A 264 -14.18 -7.49 15.21
C PRO A 264 -13.32 -6.71 16.19
N LYS A 265 -12.00 -6.95 16.26
CA LYS A 265 -11.09 -6.25 17.17
C LYS A 265 -10.96 -4.77 16.77
N LEU A 266 -10.88 -4.48 15.47
CA LEU A 266 -10.82 -3.11 14.96
C LEU A 266 -12.15 -2.37 15.21
N VAL A 267 -13.27 -3.05 15.00
CA VAL A 267 -14.61 -2.51 15.29
C VAL A 267 -14.76 -2.19 16.78
N GLU A 268 -14.36 -3.10 17.65
CA GLU A 268 -14.42 -2.89 19.11
C GLU A 268 -13.55 -1.71 19.53
N ARG A 269 -12.32 -1.63 19.01
CA ARG A 269 -11.42 -0.49 19.25
C ARG A 269 -12.04 0.82 18.75
N GLY A 270 -12.54 0.86 17.52
CA GLY A 270 -13.20 2.06 16.97
C GLY A 270 -14.39 2.53 17.82
N ARG A 271 -15.24 1.60 18.24
CA ARG A 271 -16.36 1.88 19.14
C ARG A 271 -15.90 2.34 20.53
N GLY A 272 -14.75 1.84 21.00
CA GLY A 272 -14.14 2.23 22.28
C GLY A 272 -13.60 3.65 22.29
N LEU A 273 -13.03 4.10 21.15
CA LEU A 273 -12.39 5.41 21.01
C LEU A 273 -13.39 6.57 20.96
N ASN A 274 -14.63 6.33 20.53
CA ASN A 274 -15.64 7.39 20.40
C ASN A 274 -17.03 6.90 20.78
N LYS A 275 -17.74 7.73 21.58
CA LYS A 275 -19.13 7.48 22.05
C LYS A 275 -20.15 8.44 21.44
N ASP A 276 -19.78 9.18 20.41
CA ASP A 276 -20.69 10.10 19.72
C ASP A 276 -21.84 9.31 19.07
N LYS A 277 -23.08 9.72 19.33
CA LYS A 277 -24.30 9.06 18.84
C LYS A 277 -24.45 9.13 17.32
N ARG A 278 -23.74 10.04 16.65
CA ARG A 278 -23.72 10.16 15.19
C ARG A 278 -22.91 9.05 14.53
N LEU A 279 -22.01 8.37 15.30
CA LEU A 279 -21.18 7.27 14.78
C LEU A 279 -21.92 5.94 14.89
N ARG A 280 -22.04 5.27 13.75
CA ARG A 280 -22.51 3.89 13.65
C ARG A 280 -21.39 3.02 13.09
N TYR A 281 -20.85 2.16 13.93
CA TYR A 281 -19.80 1.21 13.53
C TYR A 281 -20.42 -0.16 13.26
N PHE A 282 -20.39 -0.61 12.01
CA PHE A 282 -20.94 -1.90 11.57
C PHE A 282 -19.80 -2.93 11.45
N MET A 283 -19.94 -4.06 12.14
CA MET A 283 -19.12 -5.24 11.95
C MET A 283 -19.70 -6.06 10.79
N SER A 284 -19.16 -5.85 9.59
CA SER A 284 -19.63 -6.50 8.37
C SER A 284 -18.55 -6.44 7.31
N ASP A 285 -18.51 -7.42 6.40
CA ASP A 285 -17.85 -7.18 5.14
C ASP A 285 -18.61 -6.10 4.34
N VAL A 286 -17.85 -5.32 3.58
CA VAL A 286 -18.40 -4.16 2.88
C VAL A 286 -19.42 -4.57 1.81
N GLU A 287 -19.21 -5.68 1.12
CA GLU A 287 -20.17 -6.14 0.10
C GLU A 287 -21.52 -6.51 0.71
N SER A 288 -21.54 -7.24 1.81
CA SER A 288 -22.77 -7.57 2.55
C SER A 288 -23.46 -6.33 3.13
N TYR A 289 -22.66 -5.36 3.59
CA TYR A 289 -23.22 -4.07 4.02
C TYR A 289 -23.87 -3.33 2.86
N MET A 290 -23.24 -3.25 1.69
CA MET A 290 -23.74 -2.56 0.49
C MET A 290 -25.07 -3.12 -0.02
N ARG A 291 -25.43 -4.37 0.28
CA ARG A 291 -26.72 -4.97 -0.09
C ARG A 291 -27.90 -4.29 0.61
N ARG A 292 -27.67 -3.66 1.74
CA ARG A 292 -28.69 -2.98 2.58
C ARG A 292 -28.38 -1.50 2.82
N ALA A 293 -27.26 -1.03 2.32
CA ALA A 293 -26.86 0.36 2.47
C ALA A 293 -27.82 1.29 1.73
N ASN A 294 -28.13 2.43 2.36
CA ASN A 294 -28.95 3.48 1.79
C ASN A 294 -28.09 4.73 1.54
N ILE A 295 -27.15 4.62 0.60
CA ILE A 295 -26.30 5.73 0.18
C ILE A 295 -27.08 6.61 -0.80
N GLN A 296 -27.13 7.92 -0.55
CA GLN A 296 -27.86 8.89 -1.33
C GLN A 296 -26.92 9.77 -2.18
N SER A 297 -27.50 10.50 -3.13
CA SER A 297 -26.74 11.35 -4.05
C SER A 297 -26.05 12.56 -3.40
N GLN A 298 -26.44 12.94 -2.18
CA GLN A 298 -25.81 14.01 -1.41
C GLN A 298 -24.74 13.53 -0.41
N ASP A 299 -24.46 12.23 -0.35
CA ASP A 299 -23.55 11.65 0.65
C ASP A 299 -22.08 11.68 0.19
N LEU A 300 -21.19 11.61 1.18
CA LEU A 300 -19.76 11.38 0.98
C LEU A 300 -19.43 9.91 1.26
N VAL A 301 -18.67 9.28 0.38
CA VAL A 301 -18.11 7.95 0.60
C VAL A 301 -16.59 8.01 0.57
N VAL A 302 -15.96 7.52 1.62
CA VAL A 302 -14.52 7.26 1.68
C VAL A 302 -14.32 5.75 1.74
N LEU A 303 -13.38 5.21 0.98
CA LEU A 303 -13.07 3.78 1.03
C LEU A 303 -11.56 3.54 0.90
N ASP A 304 -11.05 2.63 1.75
CA ASP A 304 -9.64 2.22 1.81
C ASP A 304 -9.56 0.67 1.81
N PRO A 305 -9.85 0.02 0.67
CA PRO A 305 -9.92 -1.43 0.60
C PRO A 305 -8.53 -2.08 0.68
N PRO A 306 -8.47 -3.39 1.00
CA PRO A 306 -7.23 -4.16 0.98
C PRO A 306 -6.59 -4.19 -0.42
N ARG A 307 -5.36 -4.73 -0.55
CA ARG A 307 -4.61 -4.82 -1.82
C ARG A 307 -5.40 -5.44 -2.99
N ALA A 308 -6.36 -6.28 -2.70
CA ALA A 308 -7.24 -6.86 -3.71
C ALA A 308 -8.17 -5.83 -4.36
N GLY A 309 -8.34 -4.66 -3.74
CA GLY A 309 -9.30 -3.63 -4.16
C GLY A 309 -10.73 -3.93 -3.69
N ALA A 310 -11.68 -3.12 -4.17
CA ALA A 310 -13.11 -3.36 -3.99
C ALA A 310 -13.62 -4.38 -5.03
N SER A 311 -14.73 -5.07 -4.70
CA SER A 311 -15.36 -5.97 -5.67
C SER A 311 -16.14 -5.19 -6.74
N GLU A 312 -16.37 -5.82 -7.89
CA GLU A 312 -17.21 -5.22 -8.94
C GLU A 312 -18.62 -4.88 -8.42
N TYR A 313 -19.13 -5.72 -7.50
CA TYR A 313 -20.43 -5.47 -6.87
C TYR A 313 -20.44 -4.14 -6.09
N ILE A 314 -19.40 -3.86 -5.31
CA ILE A 314 -19.28 -2.61 -4.55
C ILE A 314 -19.19 -1.42 -5.51
N MET A 315 -18.34 -1.49 -6.53
CA MET A 315 -18.18 -0.41 -7.50
C MET A 315 -19.47 -0.14 -8.28
N ARG A 316 -20.19 -1.19 -8.68
CA ARG A 316 -21.52 -1.09 -9.28
C ARG A 316 -22.54 -0.44 -8.34
N SER A 317 -22.55 -0.87 -7.07
CA SER A 317 -23.49 -0.34 -6.08
C SER A 317 -23.24 1.14 -5.79
N LEU A 318 -21.97 1.57 -5.72
CA LEU A 318 -21.61 2.98 -5.58
C LEU A 318 -22.00 3.79 -6.82
N ALA A 319 -21.77 3.26 -8.03
CA ALA A 319 -22.22 3.90 -9.27
C ALA A 319 -23.75 4.04 -9.32
N ALA A 320 -24.48 3.01 -8.86
CA ALA A 320 -25.95 3.04 -8.80
C ALA A 320 -26.49 4.03 -7.76
N ALA A 321 -25.90 4.06 -6.56
CA ALA A 321 -26.25 5.02 -5.51
C ALA A 321 -25.98 6.46 -5.98
N GLY A 322 -24.85 6.69 -6.61
CA GLY A 322 -24.47 7.98 -7.16
C GLY A 322 -24.17 9.03 -6.09
N PRO A 323 -23.35 8.75 -5.07
CA PRO A 323 -23.03 9.71 -4.03
C PRO A 323 -22.38 10.96 -4.62
N GLN A 324 -22.50 12.09 -3.94
CA GLN A 324 -21.97 13.37 -4.40
C GLN A 324 -20.47 13.30 -4.66
N LYS A 325 -19.76 12.55 -3.80
CA LYS A 325 -18.32 12.37 -3.89
C LYS A 325 -17.88 11.01 -3.35
N ILE A 326 -16.89 10.45 -4.00
CA ILE A 326 -16.18 9.27 -3.53
C ILE A 326 -14.69 9.61 -3.43
N ILE A 327 -14.09 9.37 -2.27
CA ILE A 327 -12.63 9.41 -2.07
C ILE A 327 -12.16 7.96 -1.95
N TYR A 328 -11.41 7.50 -2.95
CA TYR A 328 -10.88 6.14 -2.99
C TYR A 328 -9.38 6.16 -2.63
N ILE A 329 -9.01 5.54 -1.51
CA ILE A 329 -7.63 5.32 -1.11
C ILE A 329 -7.21 3.90 -1.56
N SER A 330 -6.02 3.72 -2.09
CA SER A 330 -5.56 2.42 -2.58
C SER A 330 -4.05 2.24 -2.45
N CYS A 331 -3.65 1.13 -1.87
CA CYS A 331 -2.25 0.72 -1.80
C CYS A 331 -1.78 -0.09 -3.03
N HIS A 332 -2.63 -0.28 -4.06
CA HIS A 332 -2.28 -1.11 -5.22
C HIS A 332 -2.81 -0.54 -6.55
N PRO A 333 -1.94 -0.02 -7.44
CA PRO A 333 -2.35 0.68 -8.65
C PRO A 333 -3.21 -0.15 -9.61
N VAL A 334 -2.93 -1.46 -9.73
CA VAL A 334 -3.69 -2.34 -10.65
C VAL A 334 -5.12 -2.55 -10.17
N SER A 335 -5.30 -2.74 -8.86
CA SER A 335 -6.64 -2.89 -8.26
C SER A 335 -7.42 -1.60 -8.41
N LEU A 336 -6.81 -0.45 -8.10
CA LEU A 336 -7.44 0.87 -8.30
C LEU A 336 -7.89 1.07 -9.75
N ALA A 337 -6.99 0.85 -10.71
CA ALA A 337 -7.30 1.05 -12.13
C ALA A 337 -8.42 0.13 -12.64
N ARG A 338 -8.46 -1.13 -12.15
CA ARG A 338 -9.53 -2.10 -12.45
C ARG A 338 -10.86 -1.65 -11.84
N ASP A 339 -10.85 -1.21 -10.59
CA ASP A 339 -12.05 -0.82 -9.86
C ASP A 339 -12.65 0.46 -10.45
N LEU A 340 -11.81 1.43 -10.83
CA LEU A 340 -12.23 2.61 -11.59
C LEU A 340 -12.90 2.21 -12.91
N LYS A 341 -12.32 1.24 -13.65
CA LYS A 341 -12.92 0.73 -14.89
C LYS A 341 -14.32 0.17 -14.67
N TRP A 342 -14.51 -0.63 -13.63
CA TRP A 342 -15.84 -1.15 -13.28
C TRP A 342 -16.81 -0.02 -12.92
N PHE A 343 -16.36 0.91 -12.07
CA PHE A 343 -17.19 2.03 -11.64
C PHE A 343 -17.71 2.87 -12.84
N PHE A 344 -16.82 3.32 -13.70
CA PHE A 344 -17.19 4.16 -14.85
C PHE A 344 -18.03 3.42 -15.88
N ALA A 345 -17.74 2.14 -16.12
CA ALA A 345 -18.57 1.31 -17.01
C ALA A 345 -20.00 1.16 -16.48
N TRP A 346 -20.18 0.96 -15.18
CA TRP A 346 -21.51 0.89 -14.57
C TRP A 346 -22.19 2.26 -14.49
N ALA A 347 -21.49 3.32 -14.17
CA ALA A 347 -22.04 4.68 -14.14
C ALA A 347 -22.59 5.04 -15.52
N GLN A 348 -21.84 4.83 -16.59
CA GLN A 348 -22.28 5.04 -17.97
C GLN A 348 -23.53 4.22 -18.31
N LYS A 349 -23.53 2.91 -17.95
CA LYS A 349 -24.67 2.00 -18.20
C LYS A 349 -25.95 2.43 -17.48
N LEU A 350 -25.81 3.09 -16.34
CA LEU A 350 -26.90 3.61 -15.51
C LEU A 350 -27.29 5.05 -15.85
N GLY A 351 -26.69 5.65 -16.87
CA GLY A 351 -26.94 7.03 -17.28
C GLY A 351 -26.49 8.07 -16.25
N LYS A 352 -25.50 7.73 -15.43
CA LYS A 352 -24.92 8.61 -14.43
C LYS A 352 -23.60 9.19 -14.90
N ASN A 353 -23.47 10.51 -14.81
CA ASN A 353 -22.26 11.21 -15.22
C ASN A 353 -21.34 11.39 -14.01
N PHE A 354 -20.21 10.69 -14.02
CA PHE A 354 -19.14 10.84 -13.06
C PHE A 354 -17.84 11.18 -13.79
N ARG A 355 -16.99 11.95 -13.13
CA ARG A 355 -15.61 12.15 -13.57
C ARG A 355 -14.64 11.73 -12.48
N LEU A 356 -13.47 11.26 -12.91
CA LEU A 356 -12.29 11.20 -12.08
C LEU A 356 -11.71 12.62 -12.02
N GLU A 357 -11.87 13.31 -10.91
CA GLU A 357 -11.45 14.70 -10.77
C GLU A 357 -9.94 14.80 -10.73
N ARG A 358 -9.33 14.08 -9.77
CA ARG A 358 -7.89 14.11 -9.54
C ARG A 358 -7.39 12.85 -8.88
N VAL A 359 -6.08 12.61 -9.05
CA VAL A 359 -5.35 11.50 -8.45
C VAL A 359 -4.05 12.03 -7.87
N GLN A 360 -3.66 11.55 -6.71
CA GLN A 360 -2.36 11.86 -6.09
C GLN A 360 -1.74 10.60 -5.48
N THR A 361 -0.44 10.43 -5.70
CA THR A 361 0.35 9.34 -5.11
C THR A 361 1.03 9.80 -3.83
N PHE A 362 1.07 8.94 -2.83
CA PHE A 362 1.75 9.17 -1.55
C PHE A 362 2.87 8.16 -1.36
N GLU A 363 4.03 8.64 -0.95
CA GLU A 363 5.16 7.79 -0.62
C GLU A 363 5.03 7.22 0.80
N MET A 364 4.02 6.35 1.01
CA MET A 364 3.80 5.69 2.29
C MET A 364 4.92 4.71 2.65
N PHE A 365 5.56 4.12 1.62
CA PHE A 365 6.55 3.05 1.76
C PHE A 365 7.85 3.39 1.01
N PRO A 366 8.66 4.36 1.47
CA PRO A 366 10.00 4.60 0.92
C PRO A 366 10.84 3.32 0.86
N GLN A 367 11.78 3.24 -0.09
CA GLN A 367 12.68 2.10 -0.32
C GLN A 367 12.00 0.85 -0.89
N THR A 368 10.71 0.95 -1.28
CA THR A 368 9.94 -0.12 -1.91
C THR A 368 9.16 0.41 -3.11
N ASP A 369 8.64 -0.49 -3.95
CA ASP A 369 7.73 -0.17 -5.06
C ASP A 369 6.29 0.12 -4.62
N HIS A 370 5.97 -0.11 -3.34
CA HIS A 370 4.63 0.14 -2.82
C HIS A 370 4.30 1.62 -2.81
N VAL A 371 3.07 1.92 -3.14
CA VAL A 371 2.50 3.26 -3.18
C VAL A 371 1.19 3.30 -2.39
N GLU A 372 0.80 4.47 -1.97
CA GLU A 372 -0.57 4.79 -1.57
C GLU A 372 -1.10 5.83 -2.55
N THR A 373 -2.35 5.73 -2.94
CA THR A 373 -2.94 6.62 -3.95
C THR A 373 -4.31 7.07 -3.49
N ILE A 374 -4.60 8.36 -3.59
CA ILE A 374 -5.95 8.90 -3.44
C ILE A 374 -6.50 9.23 -4.80
N ALA A 375 -7.74 8.85 -5.07
CA ALA A 375 -8.52 9.22 -6.25
C ALA A 375 -9.85 9.86 -5.82
N GLU A 376 -10.19 11.01 -6.39
CA GLU A 376 -11.47 11.69 -6.17
C GLU A 376 -12.39 11.47 -7.37
N LEU A 377 -13.57 10.88 -7.11
CA LEU A 377 -14.63 10.74 -8.09
C LEU A 377 -15.79 11.68 -7.70
N ARG A 378 -16.32 12.41 -8.67
CA ARG A 378 -17.42 13.35 -8.48
C ARG A 378 -18.50 13.15 -9.52
N VAL A 379 -19.75 13.45 -9.12
CA VAL A 379 -20.85 13.59 -10.08
C VAL A 379 -20.61 14.86 -10.89
N ASP A 380 -20.71 14.77 -12.20
CA ASP A 380 -20.78 15.95 -13.07
C ASP A 380 -22.11 16.64 -12.87
N SER A 381 -22.05 17.92 -12.53
CA SER A 381 -23.22 18.81 -12.34
C SER A 381 -23.84 19.21 -13.66
#